data_72d7888d26acffa72303245e2973bd3e
#
_entry.id   72d7888d26acffa72303245e2973bd3e
#
_cell.length_a   1.000
_cell.length_b   1.000
_cell.length_c   1.000
_cell.angle_alpha   90.00
_cell.angle_beta   90.00
_cell.angle_gamma   90.00
#
_symmetry.space_group_name_H-M   'P 1'
#
loop_
_entity.id
_entity.type
_entity.pdbx_description
1 polymer ?
#
loop_
_entity_poly.entity_id
_entity_poly.type
_entity_poly.pdbx_seq_one_letter_code
_entity_poly.pdbx_strand_id
1 'polypeptide(L)'
;MKAVERLIATAEAELGYLEKKSNKDLDSKTANAGSANYTKYNRDLKNWTGVGSLSAQWCQAFVDWLFITAFGVEVAKKLLGKFTNYTPTGSDAFKKRDAYIRRGKGKPKRGDVIYFYSSAKGRIGHVGIVTDVTSSKVYTIEGNTSGASSLVTNGGGVKKKSYSLSSTYIDGYGSVDYSVVDGLDFKAPEVVAVKLGDRLLKNGSEGDDVKELQAALIGLGFSCGSYGADGEYGDCTEMAVRAFQAAHGCEVDGEYGPETHKALKAALDAVPASADPTTAKYVQIEKGKKCYIRTGPGTENKALGVAHSLDKLQYAGETAENGWHRVKYGNGLAWVSGKYGKLVD
;
A
#
# COMPACT_ATOMS: atom_id res chain seq x y z
N MET A 1 -8.21 4.90 20.10
CA MET A 1 -8.50 5.03 18.62
C MET A 1 -9.99 4.89 18.45
N LYS A 2 -10.66 5.71 17.62
CA LYS A 2 -12.10 5.55 17.34
C LYS A 2 -12.36 4.21 16.65
N ALA A 3 -13.50 3.59 16.91
CA ALA A 3 -13.86 2.27 16.37
C ALA A 3 -13.77 2.22 14.83
N VAL A 4 -14.27 3.25 14.14
CA VAL A 4 -14.22 3.36 12.68
C VAL A 4 -12.77 3.38 12.16
N GLU A 5 -11.86 4.12 12.83
CA GLU A 5 -10.46 4.19 12.45
C GLU A 5 -9.76 2.82 12.59
N ARG A 6 -10.14 2.08 13.64
CA ARG A 6 -9.64 0.73 13.85
C ARG A 6 -10.05 -0.23 12.74
N LEU A 7 -11.33 -0.20 12.34
CA LEU A 7 -11.83 -1.02 11.23
C LEU A 7 -11.09 -0.70 9.93
N ILE A 8 -10.94 0.58 9.61
CA ILE A 8 -10.30 1.02 8.36
C ILE A 8 -8.82 0.66 8.37
N ALA A 9 -8.10 0.87 9.48
CA ALA A 9 -6.70 0.45 9.60
C ALA A 9 -6.53 -1.06 9.40
N THR A 10 -7.47 -1.87 9.95
CA THR A 10 -7.48 -3.33 9.72
C THR A 10 -7.64 -3.66 8.22
N ALA A 11 -8.51 -2.94 7.52
CA ALA A 11 -8.72 -3.15 6.09
C ALA A 11 -7.55 -2.67 5.23
N GLU A 12 -6.93 -1.55 5.59
CA GLU A 12 -5.75 -1.02 4.89
C GLU A 12 -4.55 -1.95 5.03
N ALA A 13 -4.39 -2.58 6.18
CA ALA A 13 -3.36 -3.61 6.39
C ALA A 13 -3.49 -4.82 5.45
N GLU A 14 -4.67 -5.05 4.85
CA GLU A 14 -4.91 -6.17 3.93
C GLU A 14 -4.74 -5.82 2.45
N LEU A 15 -4.47 -4.57 2.12
CA LEU A 15 -4.25 -4.16 0.73
C LEU A 15 -3.13 -4.96 0.08
N GLY A 16 -3.34 -5.35 -1.18
CA GLY A 16 -2.42 -6.18 -1.94
C GLY A 16 -2.52 -7.68 -1.66
N TYR A 17 -3.41 -8.13 -0.75
CA TYR A 17 -3.65 -9.56 -0.58
C TYR A 17 -4.25 -10.17 -1.84
N LEU A 18 -3.73 -11.35 -2.27
CA LEU A 18 -4.21 -12.14 -3.40
C LEU A 18 -4.71 -13.49 -2.91
N GLU A 19 -5.83 -13.95 -3.45
CA GLU A 19 -6.33 -15.31 -3.20
C GLU A 19 -5.34 -16.36 -3.69
N LYS A 20 -5.46 -17.58 -3.17
CA LYS A 20 -4.50 -18.65 -3.42
C LYS A 20 -5.09 -19.71 -4.35
N LYS A 21 -4.20 -20.39 -5.08
CA LYS A 21 -4.56 -21.56 -5.92
C LYS A 21 -4.83 -22.81 -5.10
N SER A 22 -4.47 -22.83 -3.82
CA SER A 22 -4.68 -23.97 -2.92
C SER A 22 -4.70 -23.50 -1.45
N ASN A 23 -5.01 -24.41 -0.53
CA ASN A 23 -5.02 -24.16 0.92
C ASN A 23 -3.59 -24.13 1.53
N LYS A 24 -2.66 -23.46 0.85
CA LYS A 24 -1.27 -23.21 1.31
C LYS A 24 -0.98 -21.74 1.31
N ASP A 25 -0.09 -21.30 2.19
CA ASP A 25 0.41 -19.92 2.29
C ASP A 25 -0.70 -18.86 2.45
N LEU A 26 -1.80 -19.24 3.14
CA LEU A 26 -2.98 -18.39 3.29
C LEU A 26 -2.67 -17.05 3.99
N ASP A 27 -1.66 -17.00 4.84
CA ASP A 27 -1.29 -15.80 5.60
C ASP A 27 -0.34 -14.87 4.82
N SER A 28 0.33 -15.39 3.80
CA SER A 28 1.12 -14.57 2.89
C SER A 28 0.22 -13.72 1.99
N LYS A 29 0.57 -12.46 1.76
CA LYS A 29 -0.22 -11.62 0.83
C LYS A 29 -0.16 -12.12 -0.61
N THR A 30 0.97 -12.61 -1.08
CA THR A 30 1.21 -12.89 -2.50
C THR A 30 1.66 -14.31 -2.81
N ALA A 31 2.29 -15.03 -1.88
CA ALA A 31 2.72 -16.40 -2.11
C ALA A 31 1.53 -17.30 -2.49
N ASN A 32 1.77 -18.31 -3.35
CA ASN A 32 0.76 -19.23 -3.83
C ASN A 32 -0.48 -18.56 -4.48
N ALA A 33 -0.32 -17.37 -5.05
CA ALA A 33 -1.41 -16.64 -5.70
C ALA A 33 -2.04 -17.45 -6.83
N GLY A 34 -3.35 -17.30 -7.01
CA GLY A 34 -4.12 -18.01 -8.01
C GLY A 34 -5.56 -17.54 -8.06
N SER A 35 -6.47 -18.36 -8.59
CA SER A 35 -7.88 -18.01 -8.82
C SER A 35 -8.86 -19.05 -8.22
N ALA A 36 -8.46 -19.73 -7.14
CA ALA A 36 -9.25 -20.78 -6.55
C ALA A 36 -9.98 -20.37 -5.25
N ASN A 37 -10.05 -19.09 -4.96
CA ASN A 37 -10.75 -18.48 -3.81
C ASN A 37 -10.25 -18.95 -2.43
N TYR A 38 -9.11 -19.63 -2.32
CA TYR A 38 -8.53 -19.94 -1.02
C TYR A 38 -7.97 -18.67 -0.39
N THR A 39 -8.43 -18.35 0.83
CA THR A 39 -7.99 -17.17 1.57
C THR A 39 -7.93 -17.43 3.06
N LYS A 40 -7.11 -16.65 3.78
CA LYS A 40 -7.15 -16.63 5.24
C LYS A 40 -8.51 -16.16 5.76
N TYR A 41 -9.20 -15.28 5.04
CA TYR A 41 -10.52 -14.76 5.44
C TYR A 41 -11.57 -15.87 5.51
N ASN A 42 -11.62 -16.74 4.51
CA ASN A 42 -12.50 -17.92 4.51
C ASN A 42 -12.11 -18.92 5.61
N ARG A 43 -10.80 -19.18 5.78
CA ARG A 43 -10.29 -20.07 6.83
C ARG A 43 -10.68 -19.58 8.22
N ASP A 44 -10.36 -18.34 8.52
CA ASP A 44 -10.53 -17.77 9.85
C ASP A 44 -12.00 -17.59 10.19
N LEU A 45 -12.82 -17.10 9.24
CA LEU A 45 -14.27 -17.01 9.44
C LEU A 45 -14.87 -18.38 9.78
N LYS A 46 -14.46 -19.42 9.05
CA LYS A 46 -14.91 -20.80 9.32
C LYS A 46 -14.45 -21.28 10.70
N ASN A 47 -13.20 -21.03 11.06
CA ASN A 47 -12.64 -21.45 12.35
C ASN A 47 -13.32 -20.73 13.53
N TRP A 48 -13.59 -19.44 13.40
CA TRP A 48 -14.16 -18.62 14.48
C TRP A 48 -15.67 -18.79 14.64
N THR A 49 -16.38 -19.06 13.55
CA THR A 49 -17.86 -18.97 13.53
C THR A 49 -18.56 -20.19 12.97
N GLY A 50 -17.83 -21.15 12.42
CA GLY A 50 -18.39 -22.30 11.69
C GLY A 50 -18.96 -21.94 10.31
N VAL A 51 -18.94 -20.67 9.90
CA VAL A 51 -19.57 -20.18 8.67
C VAL A 51 -18.60 -20.27 7.48
N GLY A 52 -19.11 -20.66 6.32
CA GLY A 52 -18.41 -20.56 5.04
C GLY A 52 -17.67 -21.82 4.62
N SER A 53 -16.94 -21.70 3.52
CA SER A 53 -16.13 -22.76 2.89
C SER A 53 -14.79 -22.17 2.48
N LEU A 54 -13.72 -22.96 2.54
CA LEU A 54 -12.34 -22.53 2.32
C LEU A 54 -12.09 -21.93 0.92
N SER A 55 -12.86 -22.35 -0.10
CA SER A 55 -12.73 -21.94 -1.50
C SER A 55 -13.96 -21.21 -2.06
N ALA A 56 -14.83 -20.69 -1.18
CA ALA A 56 -15.98 -19.89 -1.60
C ALA A 56 -15.55 -18.47 -2.02
N GLN A 57 -16.38 -17.80 -2.83
CA GLN A 57 -16.23 -16.38 -3.07
C GLN A 57 -16.18 -15.63 -1.73
N TRP A 58 -15.23 -14.74 -1.56
CA TRP A 58 -14.82 -14.28 -0.24
C TRP A 58 -15.01 -12.78 0.04
N CYS A 59 -15.72 -12.05 -0.82
CA CYS A 59 -15.98 -10.63 -0.57
C CYS A 59 -16.73 -10.39 0.76
N GLN A 60 -17.76 -11.21 1.06
CA GLN A 60 -18.48 -11.10 2.33
C GLN A 60 -17.65 -11.64 3.50
N ALA A 61 -16.94 -12.75 3.31
CA ALA A 61 -16.06 -13.29 4.33
C ALA A 61 -14.95 -12.29 4.71
N PHE A 62 -14.45 -11.50 3.77
CA PHE A 62 -13.49 -10.42 4.02
C PHE A 62 -14.08 -9.36 4.94
N VAL A 63 -15.30 -8.90 4.67
CA VAL A 63 -15.97 -7.90 5.54
C VAL A 63 -16.19 -8.45 6.94
N ASP A 64 -16.72 -9.67 7.07
CA ASP A 64 -16.95 -10.31 8.37
C ASP A 64 -15.62 -10.48 9.12
N TRP A 65 -14.56 -10.90 8.42
CA TRP A 65 -13.22 -11.07 8.97
C TRP A 65 -12.66 -9.73 9.50
N LEU A 66 -12.86 -8.64 8.77
CA LEU A 66 -12.40 -7.29 9.19
C LEU A 66 -13.04 -6.88 10.52
N PHE A 67 -14.36 -7.07 10.65
CA PHE A 67 -15.06 -6.72 11.90
C PHE A 67 -14.65 -7.63 13.05
N ILE A 68 -14.48 -8.93 12.82
CA ILE A 68 -14.04 -9.87 13.87
C ILE A 68 -12.61 -9.54 14.31
N THR A 69 -11.71 -9.28 13.36
CA THR A 69 -10.31 -8.91 13.66
C THR A 69 -10.24 -7.59 14.41
N ALA A 70 -11.07 -6.62 14.03
CA ALA A 70 -11.08 -5.31 14.71
C ALA A 70 -11.70 -5.36 16.10
N PHE A 71 -12.75 -6.14 16.35
CA PHE A 71 -13.59 -6.01 17.54
C PHE A 71 -13.85 -7.31 18.31
N GLY A 72 -13.38 -8.45 17.79
CA GLY A 72 -13.72 -9.78 18.31
C GLY A 72 -15.10 -10.27 17.87
N VAL A 73 -15.33 -11.58 17.99
CA VAL A 73 -16.51 -12.27 17.42
C VAL A 73 -17.82 -11.70 17.95
N GLU A 74 -17.95 -11.54 19.27
CA GLU A 74 -19.21 -11.12 19.88
C GLU A 74 -19.62 -9.68 19.51
N VAL A 75 -18.66 -8.77 19.50
CA VAL A 75 -18.91 -7.37 19.12
C VAL A 75 -19.18 -7.26 17.62
N ALA A 76 -18.38 -7.92 16.79
CA ALA A 76 -18.60 -7.96 15.35
C ALA A 76 -19.98 -8.50 14.98
N LYS A 77 -20.48 -9.52 15.69
CA LYS A 77 -21.84 -10.05 15.51
C LYS A 77 -22.92 -9.02 15.85
N LYS A 78 -22.73 -8.23 16.88
CA LYS A 78 -23.65 -7.12 17.21
C LYS A 78 -23.65 -6.06 16.12
N LEU A 79 -22.47 -5.66 15.62
CA LEU A 79 -22.31 -4.67 14.56
C LEU A 79 -22.91 -5.11 13.22
N LEU A 80 -22.63 -6.34 12.78
CA LEU A 80 -23.07 -6.89 11.49
C LEU A 80 -24.44 -7.57 11.55
N GLY A 81 -24.87 -8.05 12.71
CA GLY A 81 -26.11 -8.79 12.95
C GLY A 81 -26.00 -10.27 12.62
N LYS A 82 -25.22 -10.66 11.60
CA LYS A 82 -25.03 -12.05 11.20
C LYS A 82 -23.73 -12.23 10.42
N PHE A 83 -22.98 -13.29 10.69
CA PHE A 83 -21.87 -13.70 9.84
C PHE A 83 -22.38 -14.59 8.71
N THR A 84 -21.81 -14.43 7.52
CA THR A 84 -22.19 -15.19 6.33
C THR A 84 -21.10 -15.06 5.24
N ASN A 85 -21.01 -16.03 4.35
CA ASN A 85 -20.25 -15.89 3.11
C ASN A 85 -21.12 -15.51 1.89
N TYR A 86 -22.40 -15.11 2.12
CA TYR A 86 -23.36 -14.82 1.08
C TYR A 86 -23.90 -13.39 1.18
N THR A 87 -23.55 -12.55 0.21
CA THR A 87 -23.83 -11.10 0.24
C THR A 87 -25.31 -10.72 0.41
N PRO A 88 -26.31 -11.41 -0.18
CA PRO A 88 -27.73 -11.12 0.11
C PRO A 88 -28.07 -11.30 1.59
N THR A 89 -27.59 -12.38 2.21
CA THR A 89 -27.82 -12.65 3.63
C THR A 89 -27.19 -11.55 4.51
N GLY A 90 -25.98 -11.09 4.15
CA GLY A 90 -25.33 -9.96 4.84
C GLY A 90 -26.17 -8.68 4.77
N SER A 91 -26.65 -8.31 3.58
CA SER A 91 -27.52 -7.12 3.42
C SER A 91 -28.86 -7.25 4.16
N ASP A 92 -29.43 -8.46 4.17
CA ASP A 92 -30.72 -8.73 4.84
C ASP A 92 -30.60 -8.62 6.36
N ALA A 93 -29.42 -8.88 6.93
CA ALA A 93 -29.17 -8.66 8.34
C ALA A 93 -29.30 -7.17 8.74
N PHE A 94 -28.91 -6.24 7.86
CA PHE A 94 -29.13 -4.79 8.03
C PHE A 94 -30.57 -4.39 7.76
N LYS A 95 -31.20 -4.92 6.72
CA LYS A 95 -32.62 -4.65 6.40
C LYS A 95 -33.56 -5.03 7.54
N LYS A 96 -33.36 -6.19 8.17
CA LYS A 96 -34.15 -6.68 9.33
C LYS A 96 -34.03 -5.83 10.57
N ARG A 97 -33.04 -4.94 10.64
CA ARG A 97 -32.80 -4.04 11.77
C ARG A 97 -33.07 -2.57 11.43
N ASP A 98 -33.72 -2.31 10.27
CA ASP A 98 -33.95 -0.97 9.74
C ASP A 98 -32.67 -0.13 9.58
N ALA A 99 -31.52 -0.80 9.45
CA ALA A 99 -30.19 -0.20 9.32
C ALA A 99 -29.66 -0.24 7.87
N TYR A 100 -30.53 -0.44 6.88
CA TYR A 100 -30.17 -0.48 5.47
C TYR A 100 -30.61 0.76 4.72
N ILE A 101 -29.64 1.55 4.24
CA ILE A 101 -29.87 2.76 3.47
C ILE A 101 -29.82 2.41 1.97
N ARG A 102 -30.94 2.43 1.27
CA ARG A 102 -30.95 2.23 -0.17
C ARG A 102 -30.26 3.40 -0.88
N ARG A 103 -29.61 3.11 -2.02
CA ARG A 103 -29.03 4.13 -2.88
C ARG A 103 -30.04 5.26 -3.13
N GLY A 104 -29.58 6.51 -2.98
CA GLY A 104 -30.40 7.72 -3.18
C GLY A 104 -31.38 8.04 -2.04
N LYS A 105 -31.46 7.22 -1.01
CA LYS A 105 -32.33 7.46 0.16
C LYS A 105 -31.59 7.98 1.40
N GLY A 106 -30.29 8.16 1.29
CA GLY A 106 -29.41 8.71 2.32
C GLY A 106 -27.96 8.66 1.89
N LYS A 107 -27.08 9.26 2.70
CA LYS A 107 -25.63 9.22 2.46
C LYS A 107 -25.00 8.17 3.35
N PRO A 108 -24.06 7.36 2.81
CA PRO A 108 -23.26 6.48 3.63
C PRO A 108 -22.33 7.28 4.55
N LYS A 109 -21.85 6.63 5.58
CA LYS A 109 -20.81 7.13 6.49
C LYS A 109 -19.57 6.27 6.38
N ARG A 110 -18.45 6.84 6.73
CA ARG A 110 -17.19 6.12 6.90
C ARG A 110 -17.39 4.98 7.93
N GLY A 111 -16.99 3.77 7.54
CA GLY A 111 -17.21 2.55 8.32
C GLY A 111 -18.48 1.78 7.99
N ASP A 112 -19.40 2.31 7.17
CA ASP A 112 -20.56 1.56 6.70
C ASP A 112 -20.15 0.41 5.75
N VAL A 113 -20.99 -0.61 5.68
CA VAL A 113 -20.85 -1.72 4.73
C VAL A 113 -21.58 -1.36 3.43
N ILE A 114 -20.89 -1.37 2.29
CA ILE A 114 -21.48 -1.07 0.98
C ILE A 114 -21.79 -2.35 0.24
N TYR A 115 -23.01 -2.45 -0.30
CA TYR A 115 -23.51 -3.57 -1.08
C TYR A 115 -23.75 -3.19 -2.54
N PHE A 116 -23.31 -4.06 -3.44
CA PHE A 116 -23.40 -3.82 -4.87
C PHE A 116 -24.31 -4.85 -5.55
N TYR A 117 -25.20 -4.36 -6.41
CA TYR A 117 -26.02 -5.20 -7.27
C TYR A 117 -25.23 -5.66 -8.49
N SER A 118 -25.26 -6.94 -8.76
CA SER A 118 -24.68 -7.56 -9.95
C SER A 118 -25.79 -7.96 -10.90
N SER A 119 -25.91 -7.28 -12.04
CA SER A 119 -26.90 -7.63 -13.08
C SER A 119 -26.66 -9.05 -13.61
N ALA A 120 -25.41 -9.48 -13.75
CA ALA A 120 -25.06 -10.83 -14.18
C ALA A 120 -25.53 -11.92 -13.21
N LYS A 121 -25.63 -11.61 -11.90
CA LYS A 121 -26.12 -12.54 -10.87
C LYS A 121 -27.61 -12.33 -10.52
N GLY A 122 -28.23 -11.26 -11.02
CA GLY A 122 -29.61 -10.90 -10.69
C GLY A 122 -29.84 -10.55 -9.21
N ARG A 123 -28.79 -10.23 -8.46
CA ARG A 123 -28.86 -10.01 -7.01
C ARG A 123 -27.70 -9.17 -6.49
N ILE A 124 -27.73 -8.82 -5.19
CA ILE A 124 -26.53 -8.30 -4.51
C ILE A 124 -25.42 -9.36 -4.65
N GLY A 125 -24.35 -9.00 -5.33
CA GLY A 125 -23.29 -9.93 -5.72
C GLY A 125 -21.90 -9.55 -5.22
N HIS A 126 -21.76 -8.39 -4.55
CA HIS A 126 -20.49 -7.91 -4.03
C HIS A 126 -20.70 -7.01 -2.81
N VAL A 127 -19.63 -6.83 -2.02
CA VAL A 127 -19.65 -6.06 -0.78
C VAL A 127 -18.25 -5.55 -0.46
N GLY A 128 -18.19 -4.41 0.23
CA GLY A 128 -16.97 -3.81 0.76
C GLY A 128 -17.26 -2.95 1.98
N ILE A 129 -16.26 -2.25 2.47
CA ILE A 129 -16.43 -1.23 3.51
C ILE A 129 -16.20 0.17 2.96
N VAL A 130 -16.93 1.15 3.49
CA VAL A 130 -16.77 2.56 3.14
C VAL A 130 -15.60 3.13 3.93
N THR A 131 -14.58 3.64 3.23
CA THR A 131 -13.40 4.25 3.85
C THR A 131 -13.46 5.76 3.88
N ASP A 132 -14.16 6.37 2.91
CA ASP A 132 -14.39 7.80 2.87
C ASP A 132 -15.59 8.16 1.98
N VAL A 133 -16.15 9.36 2.18
CA VAL A 133 -17.30 9.86 1.41
C VAL A 133 -17.13 11.36 1.13
N THR A 134 -17.26 11.73 -0.13
CA THR A 134 -17.31 13.14 -0.55
C THR A 134 -18.74 13.56 -0.95
N SER A 135 -18.90 14.74 -1.51
CA SER A 135 -20.20 15.18 -2.04
C SER A 135 -20.71 14.34 -3.21
N SER A 136 -19.83 13.68 -3.97
CA SER A 136 -20.16 12.96 -5.20
C SER A 136 -19.66 11.52 -5.27
N LYS A 137 -18.71 11.13 -4.42
CA LYS A 137 -18.09 9.81 -4.46
C LYS A 137 -18.08 9.11 -3.11
N VAL A 138 -18.09 7.80 -3.15
CA VAL A 138 -17.78 6.90 -2.04
C VAL A 138 -16.49 6.15 -2.36
N TYR A 139 -15.60 6.04 -1.39
CA TYR A 139 -14.34 5.29 -1.44
C TYR A 139 -14.47 4.03 -0.61
N THR A 140 -13.90 2.94 -1.08
CA THR A 140 -14.07 1.62 -0.47
C THR A 140 -12.76 0.86 -0.38
N ILE A 141 -12.71 -0.13 0.52
CA ILE A 141 -11.79 -1.26 0.44
C ILE A 141 -12.64 -2.51 0.28
N GLU A 142 -12.28 -3.33 -0.70
CA GLU A 142 -13.07 -4.49 -1.13
C GLU A 142 -12.17 -5.71 -1.24
N GLY A 143 -12.65 -6.85 -0.74
CA GLY A 143 -12.06 -8.17 -0.96
C GLY A 143 -12.67 -8.85 -2.19
N ASN A 144 -11.94 -9.79 -2.79
CA ASN A 144 -12.34 -10.52 -4.00
C ASN A 144 -12.64 -9.60 -5.20
N THR A 145 -11.84 -8.57 -5.35
CA THR A 145 -11.96 -7.57 -6.44
C THR A 145 -10.63 -7.42 -7.19
N SER A 146 -10.62 -6.63 -8.24
CA SER A 146 -9.42 -6.28 -9.01
C SER A 146 -9.26 -4.76 -9.10
N GLY A 147 -8.15 -4.30 -9.71
CA GLY A 147 -7.89 -2.88 -9.96
C GLY A 147 -8.76 -2.25 -11.06
N ALA A 148 -9.68 -3.00 -11.71
CA ALA A 148 -10.56 -2.44 -12.73
C ALA A 148 -11.47 -1.35 -12.15
N SER A 149 -11.76 -0.30 -12.93
CA SER A 149 -12.65 0.80 -12.53
C SER A 149 -14.12 0.38 -12.41
N SER A 150 -14.52 -0.72 -13.06
CA SER A 150 -15.85 -1.30 -12.98
C SER A 150 -16.05 -2.17 -11.74
N LEU A 151 -17.30 -2.52 -11.45
CA LEU A 151 -17.61 -3.52 -10.43
C LEU A 151 -17.04 -4.88 -10.83
N VAL A 152 -16.23 -5.48 -9.95
CA VAL A 152 -15.67 -6.82 -10.09
C VAL A 152 -16.09 -7.65 -8.89
N THR A 153 -16.74 -8.78 -9.11
CA THR A 153 -17.33 -9.62 -8.07
C THR A 153 -16.56 -10.92 -7.81
N ASN A 154 -15.47 -11.15 -8.50
CA ASN A 154 -14.55 -12.27 -8.33
C ASN A 154 -13.20 -11.90 -8.98
N GLY A 155 -12.45 -11.00 -8.37
CA GLY A 155 -11.22 -10.42 -8.93
C GLY A 155 -9.94 -10.81 -8.18
N GLY A 156 -10.06 -11.67 -7.17
CA GLY A 156 -8.95 -12.35 -6.51
C GLY A 156 -8.09 -11.52 -5.56
N GLY A 157 -8.38 -10.23 -5.33
CA GLY A 157 -7.54 -9.38 -4.51
C GLY A 157 -8.28 -8.48 -3.52
N VAL A 158 -7.51 -7.81 -2.63
CA VAL A 158 -7.99 -6.72 -1.78
C VAL A 158 -7.49 -5.41 -2.38
N LYS A 159 -8.42 -4.51 -2.74
CA LYS A 159 -8.10 -3.25 -3.43
C LYS A 159 -8.91 -2.06 -2.89
N LYS A 160 -8.32 -0.85 -3.00
CA LYS A 160 -9.05 0.42 -2.88
C LYS A 160 -9.85 0.68 -4.16
N LYS A 161 -11.07 1.14 -4.00
CA LYS A 161 -11.94 1.52 -5.14
C LYS A 161 -12.71 2.80 -4.83
N SER A 162 -13.31 3.40 -5.86
CA SER A 162 -14.23 4.51 -5.69
C SER A 162 -15.36 4.45 -6.71
N TYR A 163 -16.54 4.95 -6.30
CA TYR A 163 -17.73 4.98 -7.13
C TYR A 163 -18.43 6.33 -6.98
N SER A 164 -19.12 6.77 -8.05
CA SER A 164 -20.09 7.84 -7.88
C SER A 164 -21.20 7.40 -6.92
N LEU A 165 -21.67 8.29 -6.05
CA LEU A 165 -22.83 8.01 -5.19
C LEU A 165 -24.10 7.69 -5.99
N SER A 166 -24.17 8.10 -7.26
CA SER A 166 -25.25 7.79 -8.21
C SER A 166 -25.04 6.49 -8.97
N SER A 167 -23.93 5.79 -8.77
CA SER A 167 -23.58 4.56 -9.51
C SER A 167 -24.69 3.51 -9.40
N THR A 168 -25.12 2.97 -10.53
CA THR A 168 -26.13 1.90 -10.61
C THR A 168 -25.62 0.56 -10.04
N TYR A 169 -24.32 0.41 -9.87
CA TYR A 169 -23.74 -0.76 -9.17
C TYR A 169 -24.12 -0.78 -7.69
N ILE A 170 -24.30 0.38 -7.05
CA ILE A 170 -24.60 0.44 -5.61
C ILE A 170 -26.07 0.07 -5.40
N ASP A 171 -26.33 -0.97 -4.60
CA ASP A 171 -27.68 -1.31 -4.10
C ASP A 171 -28.04 -0.48 -2.87
N GLY A 172 -27.11 -0.39 -1.94
CA GLY A 172 -27.28 0.36 -0.70
C GLY A 172 -26.15 0.14 0.29
N TYR A 173 -26.41 0.59 1.52
CA TYR A 173 -25.42 0.61 2.59
C TYR A 173 -26.01 0.01 3.87
N GLY A 174 -25.28 -0.89 4.52
CA GLY A 174 -25.55 -1.29 5.90
C GLY A 174 -24.94 -0.26 6.85
N SER A 175 -25.77 0.54 7.48
CA SER A 175 -25.33 1.54 8.47
C SER A 175 -24.93 0.86 9.76
N VAL A 176 -23.66 1.01 10.13
CA VAL A 176 -23.11 0.37 11.33
C VAL A 176 -23.22 1.30 12.54
N ASP A 177 -23.83 0.79 13.60
CA ASP A 177 -23.91 1.50 14.88
C ASP A 177 -22.68 1.18 15.74
N TYR A 178 -21.70 2.09 15.72
CA TYR A 178 -20.48 1.95 16.51
C TYR A 178 -20.65 2.33 17.99
N SER A 179 -21.82 2.80 18.42
CA SER A 179 -22.06 3.10 19.84
C SER A 179 -21.91 1.87 20.74
N VAL A 180 -22.13 0.67 20.17
CA VAL A 180 -21.94 -0.61 20.88
C VAL A 180 -20.48 -0.89 21.27
N VAL A 181 -19.54 -0.13 20.74
CA VAL A 181 -18.11 -0.23 21.05
C VAL A 181 -17.55 1.02 21.72
N ASP A 182 -18.38 2.04 21.94
CA ASP A 182 -17.98 3.25 22.64
C ASP A 182 -17.63 2.92 24.10
N GLY A 183 -16.49 3.43 24.56
CA GLY A 183 -15.98 3.17 25.90
C GLY A 183 -15.22 1.84 26.07
N LEU A 184 -15.15 1.01 25.05
CA LEU A 184 -14.27 -0.16 25.06
C LEU A 184 -12.84 0.27 24.70
N ASP A 185 -11.89 -0.12 25.54
CA ASP A 185 -10.47 0.13 25.26
C ASP A 185 -9.94 -0.96 24.33
N PHE A 186 -9.90 -0.64 23.05
CA PHE A 186 -9.26 -1.50 22.07
C PHE A 186 -7.80 -1.11 21.94
N LYS A 187 -6.87 -2.01 22.28
CA LYS A 187 -5.50 -1.87 21.81
C LYS A 187 -5.54 -1.67 20.29
N ALA A 188 -4.76 -0.70 19.80
CA ALA A 188 -4.61 -0.54 18.35
C ALA A 188 -4.31 -1.91 17.74
N PRO A 189 -4.90 -2.30 16.60
CA PRO A 189 -4.39 -3.45 15.87
C PRO A 189 -2.90 -3.19 15.73
N GLU A 190 -2.07 -4.13 16.14
CA GLU A 190 -0.68 -4.10 15.71
C GLU A 190 -0.74 -4.12 14.20
N VAL A 191 -0.56 -2.95 13.60
CA VAL A 191 -0.18 -2.86 12.19
C VAL A 191 1.24 -3.42 12.22
N VAL A 192 1.36 -4.71 11.95
CA VAL A 192 2.66 -5.29 11.63
C VAL A 192 3.00 -4.61 10.31
N ALA A 193 3.72 -3.51 10.40
CA ALA A 193 4.26 -2.86 9.23
C ALA A 193 5.06 -3.95 8.50
N VAL A 194 4.66 -4.28 7.28
CA VAL A 194 5.40 -5.22 6.45
C VAL A 194 6.74 -4.56 6.22
N LYS A 195 7.77 -5.08 6.88
CA LYS A 195 9.13 -4.55 6.75
C LYS A 195 9.73 -5.03 5.44
N LEU A 196 10.63 -4.25 4.91
CA LEU A 196 11.42 -4.65 3.76
C LEU A 196 12.13 -5.98 4.04
N GLY A 197 11.88 -6.99 3.20
CA GLY A 197 12.38 -8.36 3.36
C GLY A 197 11.39 -9.37 3.92
N ASP A 198 10.24 -8.95 4.45
CA ASP A 198 9.22 -9.87 4.99
C ASP A 198 8.48 -10.63 3.88
N ARG A 199 8.53 -10.13 2.65
CA ARG A 199 7.90 -10.75 1.47
C ARG A 199 8.73 -10.56 0.21
N LEU A 200 8.46 -11.41 -0.78
CA LEU A 200 8.96 -11.23 -2.14
C LEU A 200 8.30 -9.99 -2.77
N LEU A 201 9.14 -9.06 -3.30
CA LEU A 201 8.67 -7.92 -4.08
C LEU A 201 9.05 -8.11 -5.56
N LYS A 202 8.11 -7.84 -6.44
CA LYS A 202 8.26 -7.92 -7.89
C LYS A 202 7.30 -7.00 -8.61
N ASN A 203 7.38 -6.93 -9.91
CA ASN A 203 6.50 -6.11 -10.74
C ASN A 203 5.02 -6.33 -10.35
N GLY A 204 4.32 -5.23 -10.07
CA GLY A 204 2.97 -5.21 -9.54
C GLY A 204 2.85 -5.26 -8.00
N SER A 205 3.96 -5.35 -7.25
CA SER A 205 3.95 -5.16 -5.79
C SER A 205 3.75 -3.68 -5.45
N GLU A 206 3.01 -3.41 -4.37
CA GLU A 206 2.75 -2.05 -3.88
C GLU A 206 2.89 -2.02 -2.35
N GLY A 207 3.32 -0.89 -1.78
CA GLY A 207 3.35 -0.69 -0.33
C GLY A 207 4.55 0.11 0.17
N ASP A 208 4.57 0.33 1.50
CA ASP A 208 5.66 1.06 2.15
C ASP A 208 7.00 0.30 2.07
N ASP A 209 6.98 -1.02 2.05
CA ASP A 209 8.14 -1.88 1.82
C ASP A 209 8.73 -1.73 0.41
N VAL A 210 7.88 -1.55 -0.61
CA VAL A 210 8.32 -1.21 -1.97
C VAL A 210 8.96 0.17 -1.98
N LYS A 211 8.34 1.14 -1.31
CA LYS A 211 8.88 2.49 -1.18
C LYS A 211 10.22 2.51 -0.46
N GLU A 212 10.37 1.71 0.59
CA GLU A 212 11.63 1.55 1.33
C GLU A 212 12.70 0.92 0.42
N LEU A 213 12.36 -0.13 -0.35
CA LEU A 213 13.26 -0.72 -1.34
C LEU A 213 13.74 0.30 -2.37
N GLN A 214 12.79 1.04 -2.97
CA GLN A 214 13.11 2.06 -3.97
C GLN A 214 14.03 3.14 -3.39
N ALA A 215 13.75 3.62 -2.18
CA ALA A 215 14.59 4.60 -1.50
C ALA A 215 16.00 4.07 -1.25
N ALA A 216 16.14 2.80 -0.83
CA ALA A 216 17.42 2.15 -0.62
C ALA A 216 18.21 1.99 -1.93
N LEU A 217 17.56 1.53 -3.00
CA LEU A 217 18.18 1.39 -4.33
C LEU A 217 18.64 2.75 -4.89
N ILE A 218 17.81 3.77 -4.80
CA ILE A 218 18.15 5.14 -5.21
C ILE A 218 19.34 5.65 -4.39
N GLY A 219 19.34 5.39 -3.08
CA GLY A 219 20.45 5.75 -2.19
C GLY A 219 21.78 5.11 -2.58
N LEU A 220 21.75 3.89 -3.11
CA LEU A 220 22.91 3.17 -3.64
C LEU A 220 23.22 3.50 -5.12
N GLY A 221 22.47 4.42 -5.75
CA GLY A 221 22.71 4.86 -7.12
C GLY A 221 21.93 4.10 -8.20
N PHE A 222 21.01 3.19 -7.83
CA PHE A 222 20.15 2.47 -8.76
C PHE A 222 18.83 3.21 -8.92
N SER A 223 18.62 3.85 -10.08
CA SER A 223 17.46 4.72 -10.34
C SER A 223 16.18 3.91 -10.55
N CYS A 224 15.12 4.23 -9.79
CA CYS A 224 13.77 3.70 -9.99
C CYS A 224 12.91 4.56 -10.95
N GLY A 225 13.53 5.35 -11.84
CA GLY A 225 12.82 6.18 -12.81
C GLY A 225 12.42 7.55 -12.28
N SER A 226 11.53 8.23 -13.02
CA SER A 226 11.13 9.62 -12.74
C SER A 226 10.18 9.76 -11.53
N TYR A 227 9.48 8.72 -11.16
CA TYR A 227 8.57 8.69 -10.02
C TYR A 227 9.29 8.51 -8.67
N GLY A 228 10.55 8.04 -8.71
CA GLY A 228 11.35 7.86 -7.51
C GLY A 228 10.84 6.73 -6.61
N ALA A 229 10.77 7.00 -5.31
CA ALA A 229 10.25 6.05 -4.32
C ALA A 229 8.75 6.29 -4.10
N ASP A 230 7.92 5.83 -5.05
CA ASP A 230 6.47 6.01 -5.05
C ASP A 230 5.71 4.88 -4.35
N GLY A 231 6.37 3.74 -4.11
CA GLY A 231 5.77 2.57 -3.49
C GLY A 231 5.07 1.64 -4.47
N GLU A 232 5.24 1.85 -5.79
CA GLU A 232 4.74 0.97 -6.86
C GLU A 232 5.91 0.26 -7.54
N TYR A 233 5.97 -1.06 -7.47
CA TYR A 233 7.00 -1.86 -8.13
C TYR A 233 6.64 -2.03 -9.60
N GLY A 234 6.98 -1.02 -10.42
CA GLY A 234 6.83 -1.06 -11.87
C GLY A 234 8.13 -1.44 -12.57
N ASP A 235 8.12 -1.37 -13.91
CA ASP A 235 9.28 -1.74 -14.77
C ASP A 235 10.58 -1.03 -14.40
N CYS A 236 10.49 0.25 -13.98
CA CYS A 236 11.66 1.01 -13.56
C CYS A 236 12.27 0.47 -12.26
N THR A 237 11.45 0.03 -11.33
CA THR A 237 11.89 -0.60 -10.08
C THR A 237 12.49 -1.98 -10.37
N GLU A 238 11.87 -2.77 -11.26
CA GLU A 238 12.41 -4.05 -11.69
C GLU A 238 13.80 -3.90 -12.33
N MET A 239 13.96 -2.92 -13.23
CA MET A 239 15.26 -2.63 -13.83
C MET A 239 16.31 -2.22 -12.78
N ALA A 240 15.92 -1.44 -11.78
CA ALA A 240 16.82 -1.05 -10.70
C ALA A 240 17.25 -2.25 -9.86
N VAL A 241 16.32 -3.17 -9.54
CA VAL A 241 16.62 -4.42 -8.84
C VAL A 241 17.54 -5.32 -9.67
N ARG A 242 17.28 -5.53 -10.95
CA ARG A 242 18.18 -6.28 -11.85
C ARG A 242 19.59 -5.68 -11.89
N ALA A 243 19.70 -4.36 -11.99
CA ALA A 243 20.99 -3.68 -11.99
C ALA A 243 21.73 -3.86 -10.65
N PHE A 244 20.99 -3.78 -9.53
CA PHE A 244 21.54 -4.05 -8.21
C PHE A 244 22.01 -5.50 -8.08
N GLN A 245 21.20 -6.47 -8.47
CA GLN A 245 21.52 -7.90 -8.44
C GLN A 245 22.80 -8.20 -9.22
N ALA A 246 22.91 -7.70 -10.45
CA ALA A 246 24.10 -7.85 -11.28
C ALA A 246 25.35 -7.25 -10.63
N ALA A 247 25.23 -6.09 -9.98
CA ALA A 247 26.34 -5.43 -9.31
C ALA A 247 26.81 -6.15 -8.03
N HIS A 248 25.91 -6.92 -7.39
CA HIS A 248 26.17 -7.57 -6.10
C HIS A 248 26.21 -9.11 -6.18
N GLY A 249 26.24 -9.69 -7.39
CA GLY A 249 26.44 -11.13 -7.60
C GLY A 249 25.24 -12.00 -7.20
N CYS A 250 24.02 -11.41 -7.18
CA CYS A 250 22.78 -12.13 -6.99
C CYS A 250 22.24 -12.70 -8.31
N GLU A 251 21.32 -13.67 -8.24
CA GLU A 251 20.54 -14.07 -9.42
C GLU A 251 19.79 -12.87 -9.98
N VAL A 252 19.94 -12.62 -11.32
CA VAL A 252 19.36 -11.43 -11.98
C VAL A 252 17.96 -11.76 -12.50
N ASP A 253 17.02 -11.94 -11.57
CA ASP A 253 15.62 -12.27 -11.85
C ASP A 253 14.67 -11.07 -11.80
N GLY A 254 15.14 -9.90 -11.30
CA GLY A 254 14.34 -8.70 -11.11
C GLY A 254 13.31 -8.85 -9.99
N GLU A 255 13.41 -9.86 -9.14
CA GLU A 255 12.58 -10.05 -7.97
C GLU A 255 13.39 -9.76 -6.69
N TYR A 256 12.81 -9.02 -5.77
CA TYR A 256 13.46 -8.75 -4.48
C TYR A 256 13.07 -9.83 -3.48
N GLY A 257 13.84 -10.90 -3.47
CA GLY A 257 13.73 -12.03 -2.55
C GLY A 257 14.76 -11.99 -1.42
N PRO A 258 14.86 -13.08 -0.62
CA PRO A 258 15.77 -13.16 0.54
C PRO A 258 17.25 -12.95 0.19
N GLU A 259 17.71 -13.44 -0.96
CA GLU A 259 19.10 -13.26 -1.43
C GLU A 259 19.38 -11.78 -1.70
N THR A 260 18.53 -11.14 -2.50
CA THR A 260 18.64 -9.71 -2.83
C THR A 260 18.51 -8.83 -1.59
N HIS A 261 17.64 -9.22 -0.64
CA HIS A 261 17.52 -8.54 0.66
C HIS A 261 18.81 -8.58 1.47
N LYS A 262 19.46 -9.75 1.56
CA LYS A 262 20.73 -9.92 2.25
C LYS A 262 21.83 -9.06 1.62
N ALA A 263 21.91 -9.04 0.29
CA ALA A 263 22.88 -8.23 -0.45
C ALA A 263 22.62 -6.73 -0.26
N LEU A 264 21.35 -6.29 -0.31
CA LEU A 264 20.98 -4.89 -0.09
C LEU A 264 21.37 -4.42 1.31
N LYS A 265 21.10 -5.24 2.32
CA LYS A 265 21.46 -4.93 3.71
C LYS A 265 22.97 -4.79 3.87
N ALA A 266 23.74 -5.74 3.31
CA ALA A 266 25.20 -5.66 3.32
C ALA A 266 25.73 -4.42 2.58
N ALA A 267 25.13 -4.05 1.46
CA ALA A 267 25.49 -2.85 0.71
C ALA A 267 25.19 -1.56 1.49
N LEU A 268 24.07 -1.51 2.18
CA LEU A 268 23.71 -0.36 3.05
C LEU A 268 24.63 -0.26 4.27
N ASP A 269 24.98 -1.38 4.89
CA ASP A 269 25.90 -1.43 6.03
C ASP A 269 27.35 -1.06 5.63
N ALA A 270 27.73 -1.28 4.37
CA ALA A 270 29.03 -0.92 3.81
C ALA A 270 29.15 0.58 3.46
N VAL A 271 28.03 1.33 3.41
CA VAL A 271 28.07 2.78 3.27
C VAL A 271 28.56 3.37 4.58
N PRO A 272 29.74 4.04 4.64
CA PRO A 272 30.25 4.59 5.90
C PRO A 272 29.22 5.56 6.47
N ALA A 273 28.88 5.38 7.75
CA ALA A 273 28.08 6.34 8.50
C ALA A 273 28.74 7.71 8.35
N SER A 274 28.08 8.63 7.65
CA SER A 274 28.66 9.93 7.32
C SER A 274 28.97 10.71 8.59
N ALA A 275 30.09 11.42 8.54
CA ALA A 275 30.61 12.30 9.54
C ALA A 275 29.56 13.13 10.29
N ASP A 276 29.88 13.41 11.56
CA ASP A 276 29.23 14.27 12.54
C ASP A 276 28.43 15.44 11.90
N PRO A 277 27.13 15.59 12.16
CA PRO A 277 26.32 16.66 11.62
C PRO A 277 26.74 18.08 12.04
N THR A 278 27.67 18.21 12.99
CA THR A 278 28.15 19.51 13.50
C THR A 278 29.17 20.22 12.60
N THR A 279 29.69 19.58 11.55
CA THR A 279 30.65 20.18 10.59
C THR A 279 30.13 20.21 9.15
N ALA A 280 28.83 20.00 8.95
CA ALA A 280 28.26 19.90 7.61
C ALA A 280 28.21 21.27 6.93
N LYS A 281 29.04 21.46 5.90
CA LYS A 281 28.91 22.54 4.91
C LYS A 281 27.85 22.18 3.88
N TYR A 282 27.21 23.20 3.33
CA TYR A 282 26.20 23.04 2.28
C TYR A 282 26.72 23.56 0.94
N VAL A 283 26.12 23.05 -0.13
CA VAL A 283 26.15 23.70 -1.45
C VAL A 283 24.83 24.42 -1.63
N GLN A 284 24.84 25.74 -1.67
CA GLN A 284 23.66 26.55 -1.91
C GLN A 284 23.61 26.96 -3.37
N ILE A 285 22.46 26.75 -4.02
CA ILE A 285 22.23 27.20 -5.39
C ILE A 285 22.06 28.73 -5.41
N GLU A 286 22.78 29.38 -6.28
CA GLU A 286 22.75 30.86 -6.42
C GLU A 286 21.34 31.36 -6.72
N LYS A 287 21.01 32.53 -6.20
CA LYS A 287 19.71 33.16 -6.38
C LYS A 287 19.40 33.37 -7.87
N GLY A 288 18.21 32.88 -8.29
CA GLY A 288 17.75 32.97 -9.67
C GLY A 288 18.34 31.90 -10.60
N LYS A 289 19.15 30.95 -10.09
CA LYS A 289 19.72 29.86 -10.86
C LYS A 289 19.02 28.52 -10.56
N LYS A 290 19.20 27.57 -11.44
CA LYS A 290 18.89 26.15 -11.24
C LYS A 290 20.08 25.31 -11.66
N CYS A 291 20.29 24.19 -10.99
CA CYS A 291 21.40 23.28 -11.26
C CYS A 291 20.89 21.84 -11.34
N TYR A 292 21.30 21.11 -12.37
CA TYR A 292 21.02 19.67 -12.43
C TYR A 292 21.89 18.93 -11.41
N ILE A 293 21.25 18.03 -10.68
CA ILE A 293 21.89 17.06 -9.79
C ILE A 293 22.17 15.83 -10.62
N ARG A 294 23.40 15.32 -10.62
CA ARG A 294 23.86 14.28 -11.56
C ARG A 294 24.56 13.13 -10.84
N THR A 295 24.66 12.00 -11.53
CA THR A 295 25.35 10.79 -11.05
C THR A 295 26.87 10.94 -10.95
N GLY A 296 27.45 11.89 -11.66
CA GLY A 296 28.89 12.17 -11.69
C GLY A 296 29.23 13.62 -11.94
N PRO A 297 30.51 14.02 -11.78
CA PRO A 297 30.97 15.39 -11.90
C PRO A 297 31.17 15.79 -13.36
N GLY A 298 30.08 16.08 -14.09
CA GLY A 298 30.10 16.51 -15.49
C GLY A 298 28.71 16.53 -16.10
N THR A 299 28.56 17.29 -17.19
CA THR A 299 27.27 17.44 -17.90
C THR A 299 26.88 16.19 -18.70
N GLU A 300 27.82 15.34 -19.02
CA GLU A 300 27.67 14.04 -19.68
C GLU A 300 27.01 13.00 -18.75
N ASN A 301 27.11 13.19 -17.44
CA ASN A 301 26.53 12.27 -16.47
C ASN A 301 25.00 12.46 -16.36
N LYS A 302 24.31 11.35 -16.11
CA LYS A 302 22.84 11.30 -16.02
C LYS A 302 22.32 12.29 -14.95
N ALA A 303 21.29 13.07 -15.30
CA ALA A 303 20.59 13.91 -14.34
C ALA A 303 19.68 13.04 -13.45
N LEU A 304 19.76 13.28 -12.15
CA LEU A 304 18.93 12.64 -11.11
C LEU A 304 17.79 13.55 -10.66
N GLY A 305 17.96 14.87 -10.82
CA GLY A 305 17.01 15.88 -10.41
C GLY A 305 17.50 17.29 -10.72
N VAL A 306 16.76 18.26 -10.21
CA VAL A 306 17.09 19.70 -10.35
C VAL A 306 17.01 20.36 -8.98
N ALA A 307 18.05 21.07 -8.60
CA ALA A 307 18.05 21.99 -7.47
C ALA A 307 17.74 23.41 -7.99
N HIS A 308 16.92 24.12 -7.24
CA HIS A 308 16.41 25.45 -7.60
C HIS A 308 17.08 26.55 -6.78
N SER A 309 16.79 27.77 -7.13
CA SER A 309 17.28 29.00 -6.46
C SER A 309 17.19 28.90 -4.94
N LEU A 310 18.33 29.10 -4.27
CA LEU A 310 18.48 29.06 -2.81
C LEU A 310 18.37 27.71 -2.13
N ASP A 311 18.13 26.61 -2.87
CA ASP A 311 18.20 25.27 -2.30
C ASP A 311 19.56 25.03 -1.66
N LYS A 312 19.55 24.46 -0.45
CA LYS A 312 20.75 24.01 0.26
C LYS A 312 20.84 22.49 0.19
N LEU A 313 21.92 22.00 -0.42
CA LEU A 313 22.23 20.57 -0.49
C LEU A 313 23.41 20.28 0.44
N GLN A 314 23.30 19.26 1.27
CA GLN A 314 24.37 18.92 2.20
C GLN A 314 25.63 18.52 1.41
N TYR A 315 26.74 19.25 1.64
CA TYR A 315 28.03 18.94 1.02
C TYR A 315 28.63 17.67 1.58
N ALA A 316 29.09 16.77 0.73
CA ALA A 316 29.65 15.48 1.11
C ALA A 316 31.19 15.47 1.26
N GLY A 317 31.80 16.65 1.37
CA GLY A 317 33.24 16.80 1.63
C GLY A 317 34.13 16.67 0.40
N GLU A 318 33.60 16.53 -0.80
CA GLU A 318 34.36 16.33 -2.02
C GLU A 318 34.03 17.35 -3.12
N THR A 319 35.06 17.93 -3.69
CA THR A 319 34.95 18.77 -4.89
C THR A 319 35.89 18.21 -5.94
N ALA A 320 35.32 17.83 -7.08
CA ALA A 320 36.11 17.33 -8.20
C ALA A 320 37.00 18.41 -8.81
N GLU A 321 38.08 18.04 -9.52
CA GLU A 321 39.00 18.97 -10.18
C GLU A 321 38.32 19.94 -11.13
N ASN A 322 37.24 19.54 -11.77
CA ASN A 322 36.43 20.36 -12.65
C ASN A 322 35.40 21.27 -11.92
N GLY A 323 35.51 21.37 -10.60
CA GLY A 323 34.74 22.28 -9.77
C GLY A 323 33.30 21.79 -9.45
N TRP A 324 32.99 20.53 -9.70
CA TRP A 324 31.72 19.96 -9.24
C TRP A 324 31.80 19.56 -7.77
N HIS A 325 30.74 19.85 -7.03
CA HIS A 325 30.61 19.53 -5.60
C HIS A 325 29.79 18.26 -5.41
N ARG A 326 30.29 17.34 -4.61
CA ARG A 326 29.56 16.15 -4.19
C ARG A 326 28.60 16.52 -3.05
N VAL A 327 27.35 16.11 -3.20
CA VAL A 327 26.27 16.48 -2.27
C VAL A 327 25.47 15.25 -1.88
N LYS A 328 24.83 15.29 -0.72
CA LYS A 328 23.79 14.32 -0.39
C LYS A 328 22.53 14.67 -1.17
N TYR A 329 21.96 13.66 -1.81
CA TYR A 329 20.71 13.77 -2.55
C TYR A 329 19.86 12.53 -2.35
N GLY A 330 18.70 12.68 -1.73
CA GLY A 330 17.97 11.52 -1.20
C GLY A 330 18.81 10.79 -0.13
N ASN A 331 18.87 9.48 -0.21
CA ASN A 331 19.72 8.66 0.67
C ASN A 331 21.11 8.36 0.06
N GLY A 332 21.50 9.05 -1.02
CA GLY A 332 22.74 8.80 -1.72
C GLY A 332 23.60 10.04 -1.95
N LEU A 333 24.62 9.86 -2.78
CA LEU A 333 25.55 10.90 -3.17
C LEU A 333 25.35 11.25 -4.64
N ALA A 334 25.41 12.54 -4.94
CA ALA A 334 25.26 13.07 -6.28
C ALA A 334 26.19 14.27 -6.47
N TRP A 335 26.16 14.87 -7.64
CA TRP A 335 27.04 15.96 -7.99
C TRP A 335 26.26 17.16 -8.50
N VAL A 336 26.67 18.36 -8.08
CA VAL A 336 26.16 19.64 -8.56
C VAL A 336 27.31 20.50 -9.03
N SER A 337 27.08 21.27 -10.08
CA SER A 337 28.11 22.13 -10.65
C SER A 337 28.40 23.32 -9.75
N GLY A 338 29.66 23.54 -9.41
CA GLY A 338 30.14 24.73 -8.67
C GLY A 338 29.98 26.05 -9.45
N LYS A 339 29.63 25.97 -10.74
CA LYS A 339 29.23 27.15 -11.52
C LYS A 339 27.92 27.75 -11.01
N TYR A 340 27.01 26.94 -10.47
CA TYR A 340 25.67 27.35 -10.04
C TYR A 340 25.42 27.13 -8.53
N GLY A 341 26.21 26.31 -7.89
CA GLY A 341 26.16 26.04 -6.46
C GLY A 341 27.46 26.45 -5.79
N LYS A 342 27.34 27.15 -4.66
CA LYS A 342 28.49 27.59 -3.88
C LYS A 342 28.51 26.89 -2.53
N LEU A 343 29.71 26.58 -2.07
CA LEU A 343 29.92 26.08 -0.70
C LEU A 343 29.56 27.20 0.29
N VAL A 344 28.71 26.86 1.25
CA VAL A 344 28.29 27.74 2.36
C VAL A 344 28.33 26.94 3.66
N ASP A 345 28.45 27.65 4.77
CA ASP A 345 28.40 27.04 6.11
C ASP A 345 26.96 26.76 6.56
#